data_447d219c14b63b225d2fce5f07f4d97c
#
_entry.id   447d219c14b63b225d2fce5f07f4d97c
#
_cell.length_a   1.000
_cell.length_b   1.000
_cell.length_c   1.000
_cell.angle_alpha   90.00
_cell.angle_beta   90.00
_cell.angle_gamma   90.00
#
_symmetry.space_group_name_H-M   'P 1'
#
loop_
_entity.id
_entity.type
_entity.pdbx_description
1 polymer ?
#
loop_
_entity_poly.entity_id
_entity_poly.type
_entity_poly.pdbx_seq_one_letter_code
_entity_poly.pdbx_strand_id
1 'polypeptide(L)'
;RDLRMSRGLGDVYKRQRWGNCYGNIRATNHMFERAVSSYTGNLADIKKELAEGHFFRAYNYFYLLKFFGGVPVVTKVLDVTSPELYGKRNSRYEVVNLILSDLDEAIAGLPLEQNITSADKGKISKQAAQAFKARVLLYEATWRKYNGTSTDFEGSAGPASDQVNAFLEESVQLSETVMGDAAYSLWNYNNVAAMRNMSNRYLFNIEEEASNPAGAGRATNKEFIIASVYSQETRKGQVDLNQVIYTDMRPSRKLIDMFLCTDGLPVSMSDKFQGYKNPGDEFQNRDFRLTSYIGSYATSLTVENCGYGVSKFAITDIQRQSKDESANYPVLRLAEVYLNYAEAVMERYGEISDDQLNKSINKIRARAGIANLTNALAK
;
A
#
# COMPACT_ATOMS: atom_id res chain seq x y z
N ARG A 1 -15.55 -33.92 5.90
CA ARG A 1 -16.57 -32.88 6.15
C ARG A 1 -15.98 -31.49 6.19
N ASP A 2 -14.83 -31.32 6.83
CA ASP A 2 -14.19 -29.99 7.04
C ASP A 2 -13.62 -29.37 5.76
N LEU A 3 -13.10 -30.17 4.84
CA LEU A 3 -12.64 -29.73 3.52
C LEU A 3 -13.74 -29.14 2.64
N ARG A 4 -15.00 -29.57 2.80
CA ARG A 4 -16.14 -29.01 2.07
C ARG A 4 -16.56 -27.66 2.64
N MET A 5 -16.48 -27.48 3.97
CA MET A 5 -16.77 -26.20 4.63
C MET A 5 -15.69 -25.16 4.30
N SER A 6 -14.42 -25.54 4.30
CA SER A 6 -13.31 -24.66 3.89
C SER A 6 -13.45 -24.15 2.45
N ARG A 7 -13.85 -25.02 1.51
CA ARG A 7 -14.14 -24.61 0.12
C ARG A 7 -15.33 -23.63 0.05
N GLY A 8 -16.38 -23.84 0.84
CA GLY A 8 -17.53 -22.95 0.90
C GLY A 8 -17.20 -21.55 1.41
N LEU A 9 -16.38 -21.42 2.44
CA LEU A 9 -15.91 -20.13 2.97
C LEU A 9 -15.05 -19.38 1.94
N GLY A 10 -14.11 -20.05 1.30
CA GLY A 10 -13.30 -19.44 0.24
C GLY A 10 -14.14 -18.88 -0.90
N ASP A 11 -15.20 -19.57 -1.31
CA ASP A 11 -16.12 -19.12 -2.37
C ASP A 11 -16.99 -17.95 -1.90
N VAL A 12 -17.39 -17.89 -0.62
CA VAL A 12 -18.11 -16.74 -0.05
C VAL A 12 -17.24 -15.48 -0.08
N TYR A 13 -16.01 -15.56 0.39
CA TYR A 13 -15.08 -14.42 0.36
C TYR A 13 -14.76 -13.96 -1.07
N LYS A 14 -14.57 -14.87 -2.01
CA LYS A 14 -14.37 -14.52 -3.43
C LYS A 14 -15.58 -13.81 -4.02
N ARG A 15 -16.79 -14.33 -3.80
CA ARG A 15 -18.04 -13.71 -4.26
C ARG A 15 -18.24 -12.33 -3.63
N GLN A 16 -17.97 -12.17 -2.35
CA GLN A 16 -18.08 -10.89 -1.67
C GLN A 16 -17.12 -9.85 -2.26
N ARG A 17 -15.85 -10.20 -2.50
CA ARG A 17 -14.87 -9.31 -3.13
C ARG A 17 -15.29 -8.91 -4.54
N TRP A 18 -15.71 -9.86 -5.34
CA TRP A 18 -16.24 -9.62 -6.68
C TRP A 18 -17.43 -8.66 -6.63
N GLY A 19 -18.44 -8.97 -5.83
CA GLY A 19 -19.65 -8.16 -5.69
C GLY A 19 -19.37 -6.74 -5.21
N ASN A 20 -18.49 -6.57 -4.22
CA ASN A 20 -18.12 -5.25 -3.70
C ASN A 20 -17.42 -4.40 -4.78
N CYS A 21 -16.47 -4.97 -5.53
CA CYS A 21 -15.78 -4.23 -6.60
C CYS A 21 -16.75 -3.82 -7.70
N TYR A 22 -17.59 -4.71 -8.18
CA TYR A 22 -18.57 -4.37 -9.21
C TYR A 22 -19.66 -3.42 -8.71
N GLY A 23 -20.03 -3.49 -7.42
CA GLY A 23 -20.92 -2.50 -6.80
C GLY A 23 -20.32 -1.09 -6.84
N ASN A 24 -19.05 -0.96 -6.51
CA ASN A 24 -18.32 0.31 -6.59
C ASN A 24 -18.14 0.80 -8.03
N ILE A 25 -17.81 -0.11 -8.96
CA ILE A 25 -17.73 0.19 -10.41
C ILE A 25 -19.07 0.70 -10.92
N ARG A 26 -20.17 0.05 -10.56
CA ARG A 26 -21.53 0.49 -10.93
C ARG A 26 -21.83 1.89 -10.39
N ALA A 27 -21.50 2.17 -9.12
CA ALA A 27 -21.69 3.50 -8.53
C ALA A 27 -20.91 4.57 -9.29
N THR A 28 -19.67 4.29 -9.66
CA THR A 28 -18.82 5.19 -10.46
C THR A 28 -19.40 5.41 -11.87
N ASN A 29 -19.80 4.34 -12.55
CA ASN A 29 -20.43 4.45 -13.87
C ASN A 29 -21.73 5.26 -13.81
N HIS A 30 -22.55 5.06 -12.76
CA HIS A 30 -23.77 5.85 -12.55
C HIS A 30 -23.46 7.34 -12.35
N MET A 31 -22.39 7.67 -11.62
CA MET A 31 -21.94 9.06 -11.49
C MET A 31 -21.58 9.66 -12.86
N PHE A 32 -20.82 8.95 -13.69
CA PHE A 32 -20.46 9.41 -15.03
C PHE A 32 -21.69 9.63 -15.92
N GLU A 33 -22.63 8.68 -15.95
CA GLU A 33 -23.88 8.82 -16.73
C GLU A 33 -24.70 10.03 -16.25
N ARG A 34 -24.80 10.25 -14.93
CA ARG A 34 -25.52 11.40 -14.37
C ARG A 34 -24.82 12.73 -14.66
N ALA A 35 -23.49 12.76 -14.65
CA ALA A 35 -22.74 13.94 -15.02
C ALA A 35 -23.04 14.40 -16.46
N VAL A 36 -23.22 13.45 -17.39
CA VAL A 36 -23.55 13.76 -18.78
C VAL A 36 -25.04 14.04 -18.99
N SER A 37 -25.92 13.28 -18.34
CA SER A 37 -27.37 13.30 -18.64
C SER A 37 -28.17 14.29 -17.80
N SER A 38 -27.71 14.67 -16.62
CA SER A 38 -28.51 15.40 -15.63
C SER A 38 -27.81 16.60 -15.01
N TYR A 39 -26.49 16.74 -15.16
CA TYR A 39 -25.77 17.92 -14.67
C TYR A 39 -25.98 19.10 -15.63
N THR A 40 -26.50 20.20 -15.13
CA THR A 40 -26.85 21.40 -15.92
C THR A 40 -25.72 22.45 -15.95
N GLY A 41 -24.65 22.25 -15.17
CA GLY A 41 -23.49 23.11 -15.15
C GLY A 41 -22.43 22.73 -16.20
N ASN A 42 -21.30 23.42 -16.16
CA ASN A 42 -20.16 23.08 -17.01
C ASN A 42 -19.43 21.84 -16.43
N LEU A 43 -19.19 20.82 -17.24
CA LEU A 43 -18.43 19.63 -16.82
C LEU A 43 -17.02 19.95 -16.29
N ALA A 44 -16.44 21.08 -16.71
CA ALA A 44 -15.18 21.57 -16.16
C ALA A 44 -15.25 21.86 -14.65
N ASP A 45 -16.42 22.23 -14.13
CA ASP A 45 -16.63 22.57 -12.72
C ASP A 45 -16.60 21.32 -11.82
N ILE A 46 -16.88 20.14 -12.39
CA ILE A 46 -16.86 18.83 -11.72
C ILE A 46 -15.72 17.93 -12.22
N LYS A 47 -14.73 18.51 -12.89
CA LYS A 47 -13.60 17.76 -13.45
C LYS A 47 -12.86 16.94 -12.39
N LYS A 48 -12.69 17.51 -11.18
CA LYS A 48 -12.04 16.84 -10.06
C LYS A 48 -12.83 15.60 -9.62
N GLU A 49 -14.14 15.71 -9.49
CA GLU A 49 -15.02 14.62 -9.07
C GLU A 49 -15.04 13.51 -10.10
N LEU A 50 -15.05 13.86 -11.39
CA LEU A 50 -14.93 12.87 -12.48
C LEU A 50 -13.58 12.15 -12.44
N ALA A 51 -12.50 12.89 -12.20
CA ALA A 51 -11.17 12.32 -12.08
C ALA A 51 -11.03 11.39 -10.86
N GLU A 52 -11.65 11.73 -9.71
CA GLU A 52 -11.76 10.82 -8.56
C GLU A 52 -12.53 9.54 -8.94
N GLY A 53 -13.60 9.66 -9.72
CA GLY A 53 -14.34 8.50 -10.24
C GLY A 53 -13.48 7.58 -11.11
N HIS A 54 -12.71 8.14 -12.03
CA HIS A 54 -11.75 7.39 -12.84
C HIS A 54 -10.72 6.66 -11.96
N PHE A 55 -10.15 7.35 -10.98
CA PHE A 55 -9.22 6.73 -10.03
C PHE A 55 -9.85 5.53 -9.31
N PHE A 56 -11.05 5.69 -8.75
CA PHE A 56 -11.69 4.60 -7.99
C PHE A 56 -12.18 3.46 -8.88
N ARG A 57 -12.55 3.71 -10.15
CA ARG A 57 -12.84 2.64 -11.10
C ARG A 57 -11.58 1.83 -11.40
N ALA A 58 -10.47 2.49 -11.70
CA ALA A 58 -9.16 1.85 -11.88
C ALA A 58 -8.74 1.04 -10.65
N TYR A 59 -8.91 1.60 -9.45
CA TYR A 59 -8.59 0.94 -8.18
C TYR A 59 -9.37 -0.39 -8.01
N ASN A 60 -10.67 -0.38 -8.28
CA ASN A 60 -11.50 -1.56 -8.16
C ASN A 60 -11.16 -2.61 -9.24
N TYR A 61 -10.88 -2.18 -10.48
CA TYR A 61 -10.42 -3.09 -11.53
C TYR A 61 -9.05 -3.68 -11.25
N PHE A 62 -8.12 -2.92 -10.70
CA PHE A 62 -6.83 -3.46 -10.28
C PHE A 62 -6.98 -4.51 -9.17
N TYR A 63 -7.93 -4.30 -8.25
CA TYR A 63 -8.24 -5.29 -7.23
C TYR A 63 -8.79 -6.58 -7.85
N LEU A 64 -9.74 -6.46 -8.79
CA LEU A 64 -10.28 -7.60 -9.54
C LEU A 64 -9.19 -8.33 -10.34
N LEU A 65 -8.33 -7.58 -11.03
CA LEU A 65 -7.21 -8.12 -11.81
C LEU A 65 -6.28 -9.00 -10.97
N LYS A 66 -5.92 -8.54 -9.77
CA LYS A 66 -5.03 -9.31 -8.88
C LYS A 66 -5.60 -10.64 -8.41
N PHE A 67 -6.92 -10.70 -8.21
CA PHE A 67 -7.57 -11.90 -7.66
C PHE A 67 -8.16 -12.82 -8.72
N PHE A 68 -8.52 -12.28 -9.89
CA PHE A 68 -9.31 -13.02 -10.88
C PHE A 68 -8.72 -13.00 -12.30
N GLY A 69 -7.62 -12.25 -12.54
CA GLY A 69 -7.07 -12.05 -13.88
C GLY A 69 -8.01 -11.22 -14.76
N GLY A 70 -8.28 -11.69 -15.96
CA GLY A 70 -9.28 -11.10 -16.85
C GLY A 70 -10.70 -11.18 -16.25
N VAL A 71 -11.47 -10.12 -16.36
CA VAL A 71 -12.84 -9.99 -15.84
C VAL A 71 -13.70 -9.18 -16.80
N PRO A 72 -15.05 -9.24 -16.74
CA PRO A 72 -15.89 -8.38 -17.57
C PRO A 72 -15.57 -6.90 -17.40
N VAL A 73 -15.29 -6.20 -18.50
CA VAL A 73 -15.10 -4.75 -18.54
C VAL A 73 -16.46 -4.07 -18.70
N VAL A 74 -16.88 -3.34 -17.65
CA VAL A 74 -18.18 -2.65 -17.58
C VAL A 74 -17.92 -1.17 -17.36
N THR A 75 -18.24 -0.34 -18.35
CA THR A 75 -18.00 1.12 -18.34
C THR A 75 -19.30 1.93 -18.35
N LYS A 76 -20.45 1.28 -18.25
CA LYS A 76 -21.80 1.86 -18.20
C LYS A 76 -22.63 1.21 -17.11
N VAL A 77 -23.77 1.78 -16.78
CA VAL A 77 -24.75 1.13 -15.91
C VAL A 77 -25.46 0.03 -16.69
N LEU A 78 -25.44 -1.20 -16.16
CA LEU A 78 -26.11 -2.33 -16.78
C LEU A 78 -27.50 -2.52 -16.19
N ASP A 79 -28.43 -2.93 -17.05
CA ASP A 79 -29.73 -3.46 -16.70
C ASP A 79 -29.79 -4.99 -16.95
N VAL A 80 -30.92 -5.61 -16.64
CA VAL A 80 -31.09 -7.08 -16.74
C VAL A 80 -31.01 -7.62 -18.17
N THR A 81 -31.13 -6.75 -19.18
CA THR A 81 -31.07 -7.10 -20.60
C THR A 81 -29.72 -6.83 -21.23
N SER A 82 -28.81 -6.20 -20.48
CA SER A 82 -27.50 -5.81 -20.98
C SER A 82 -26.65 -7.03 -21.37
N PRO A 83 -26.17 -7.11 -22.63
CA PRO A 83 -25.45 -8.27 -23.14
C PRO A 83 -24.16 -8.58 -22.39
N GLU A 84 -23.54 -7.56 -21.76
CA GLU A 84 -22.34 -7.71 -20.95
C GLU A 84 -22.52 -8.63 -19.76
N LEU A 85 -23.76 -8.81 -19.25
CA LEU A 85 -24.06 -9.74 -18.15
C LEU A 85 -23.92 -11.20 -18.58
N TYR A 86 -24.04 -11.48 -19.86
CA TYR A 86 -24.06 -12.82 -20.46
C TYR A 86 -22.83 -13.08 -21.35
N GLY A 87 -21.95 -12.07 -21.46
CA GLY A 87 -20.75 -12.12 -22.27
C GLY A 87 -19.62 -12.95 -21.62
N LYS A 88 -18.59 -13.22 -22.43
CA LYS A 88 -17.34 -13.78 -21.93
C LYS A 88 -16.58 -12.73 -21.10
N ARG A 89 -15.67 -13.20 -20.24
CA ARG A 89 -14.73 -12.30 -19.55
C ARG A 89 -13.81 -11.64 -20.57
N ASN A 90 -13.46 -10.40 -20.32
CA ASN A 90 -12.39 -9.73 -21.04
C ASN A 90 -11.02 -10.29 -20.60
N SER A 91 -10.05 -10.21 -21.49
CA SER A 91 -8.68 -10.61 -21.17
C SER A 91 -8.07 -9.72 -20.09
N ARG A 92 -7.07 -10.26 -19.39
CA ARG A 92 -6.24 -9.49 -18.47
C ARG A 92 -5.77 -8.17 -19.09
N TYR A 93 -5.37 -8.21 -20.35
CA TYR A 93 -4.79 -7.07 -21.08
C TYR A 93 -5.82 -5.97 -21.36
N GLU A 94 -7.05 -6.31 -21.69
CA GLU A 94 -8.14 -5.36 -21.83
C GLU A 94 -8.47 -4.68 -20.49
N VAL A 95 -8.46 -5.44 -19.40
CA VAL A 95 -8.65 -4.89 -18.04
C VAL A 95 -7.52 -3.94 -17.69
N VAL A 96 -6.25 -4.28 -17.98
CA VAL A 96 -5.09 -3.41 -17.75
C VAL A 96 -5.21 -2.14 -18.58
N ASN A 97 -5.60 -2.22 -19.85
CA ASN A 97 -5.79 -1.04 -20.70
C ASN A 97 -6.83 -0.08 -20.12
N LEU A 98 -7.97 -0.60 -19.61
CA LEU A 98 -8.95 0.23 -18.93
C LEU A 98 -8.38 0.89 -17.66
N ILE A 99 -7.66 0.13 -16.83
CA ILE A 99 -7.04 0.66 -15.61
C ILE A 99 -6.10 1.80 -15.93
N LEU A 100 -5.22 1.64 -16.92
CA LEU A 100 -4.24 2.66 -17.31
C LEU A 100 -4.92 3.89 -17.89
N SER A 101 -5.91 3.72 -18.78
CA SER A 101 -6.70 4.81 -19.33
C SER A 101 -7.43 5.62 -18.24
N ASP A 102 -8.06 4.94 -17.28
CA ASP A 102 -8.73 5.60 -16.16
C ASP A 102 -7.73 6.34 -15.26
N LEU A 103 -6.52 5.81 -15.05
CA LEU A 103 -5.49 6.49 -14.27
C LEU A 103 -4.92 7.70 -15.00
N ASP A 104 -4.86 7.69 -16.33
CA ASP A 104 -4.46 8.86 -17.13
C ASP A 104 -5.49 9.99 -17.00
N GLU A 105 -6.79 9.67 -17.09
CA GLU A 105 -7.87 10.63 -16.84
C GLU A 105 -7.83 11.18 -15.41
N ALA A 106 -7.57 10.33 -14.42
CA ALA A 106 -7.40 10.73 -13.05
C ALA A 106 -6.22 11.71 -12.88
N ILE A 107 -5.05 11.39 -13.43
CA ILE A 107 -3.85 12.24 -13.39
C ILE A 107 -4.09 13.59 -14.06
N ALA A 108 -4.85 13.61 -15.15
CA ALA A 108 -5.16 14.84 -15.89
C ALA A 108 -6.16 15.76 -15.16
N GLY A 109 -7.04 15.19 -14.33
CA GLY A 109 -8.13 15.95 -13.69
C GLY A 109 -7.93 16.25 -12.20
N LEU A 110 -7.10 15.48 -11.49
CA LEU A 110 -6.90 15.65 -10.04
C LEU A 110 -5.98 16.82 -9.69
N PRO A 111 -6.22 17.48 -8.55
CA PRO A 111 -5.36 18.54 -8.03
C PRO A 111 -4.04 17.97 -7.51
N LEU A 112 -3.02 18.82 -7.46
CA LEU A 112 -1.79 18.52 -6.72
C LEU A 112 -2.08 18.42 -5.22
N GLU A 113 -1.34 17.58 -4.48
CA GLU A 113 -1.48 17.39 -3.02
C GLU A 113 -1.42 18.72 -2.26
N GLN A 114 -0.51 19.61 -2.62
CA GLN A 114 -0.34 20.92 -2.01
C GLN A 114 -1.53 21.86 -2.25
N ASN A 115 -2.38 21.57 -3.23
CA ASN A 115 -3.57 22.35 -3.55
C ASN A 115 -4.85 21.78 -2.91
N ILE A 116 -4.75 20.64 -2.22
CA ILE A 116 -5.88 20.07 -1.48
C ILE A 116 -6.06 20.87 -0.18
N THR A 117 -7.25 21.42 0.00
CA THR A 117 -7.59 22.20 1.20
C THR A 117 -7.63 21.33 2.45
N SER A 118 -7.54 21.94 3.63
CA SER A 118 -7.64 21.21 4.90
C SER A 118 -8.97 20.46 5.06
N ALA A 119 -10.06 21.00 4.52
CA ALA A 119 -11.37 20.36 4.53
C ALA A 119 -11.45 19.13 3.62
N ASP A 120 -10.62 19.08 2.57
CA ASP A 120 -10.55 18.00 1.60
C ASP A 120 -9.41 16.99 1.87
N LYS A 121 -8.67 17.16 2.97
CA LYS A 121 -7.56 16.25 3.30
C LYS A 121 -8.02 14.79 3.38
N GLY A 122 -7.27 13.93 2.66
CA GLY A 122 -7.60 12.52 2.48
C GLY A 122 -8.29 12.18 1.16
N LYS A 123 -8.68 13.19 0.36
CA LYS A 123 -9.07 12.98 -1.04
C LYS A 123 -7.86 12.64 -1.89
N ILE A 124 -8.12 12.07 -3.07
CA ILE A 124 -7.05 11.62 -3.97
C ILE A 124 -6.41 12.82 -4.67
N SER A 125 -5.08 12.88 -4.63
CA SER A 125 -4.28 13.85 -5.35
C SER A 125 -3.76 13.32 -6.68
N LYS A 126 -3.27 14.20 -7.55
CA LYS A 126 -2.58 13.83 -8.78
C LYS A 126 -1.38 12.90 -8.49
N GLN A 127 -0.57 13.24 -7.50
CA GLN A 127 0.58 12.41 -7.11
C GLN A 127 0.15 11.04 -6.56
N ALA A 128 -1.00 10.97 -5.88
CA ALA A 128 -1.58 9.69 -5.44
C ALA A 128 -1.95 8.80 -6.62
N ALA A 129 -2.55 9.37 -7.67
CA ALA A 129 -2.85 8.64 -8.89
C ALA A 129 -1.57 8.21 -9.64
N GLN A 130 -0.54 9.07 -9.69
CA GLN A 130 0.76 8.73 -10.26
C GLN A 130 1.46 7.58 -9.51
N ALA A 131 1.50 7.64 -8.19
CA ALA A 131 2.07 6.57 -7.36
C ALA A 131 1.30 5.24 -7.52
N PHE A 132 -0.02 5.33 -7.62
CA PHE A 132 -0.84 4.14 -7.85
C PHE A 132 -0.66 3.57 -9.27
N LYS A 133 -0.53 4.42 -10.29
CA LYS A 133 -0.21 3.99 -11.66
C LYS A 133 1.16 3.29 -11.72
N ALA A 134 2.18 3.84 -11.04
CA ALA A 134 3.49 3.20 -10.94
C ALA A 134 3.41 1.77 -10.35
N ARG A 135 2.60 1.58 -9.27
CA ARG A 135 2.33 0.25 -8.68
C ARG A 135 1.68 -0.70 -9.70
N VAL A 136 0.68 -0.23 -10.45
CA VAL A 136 -0.03 -1.04 -11.45
C VAL A 136 0.91 -1.47 -12.56
N LEU A 137 1.69 -0.54 -13.09
CA LEU A 137 2.65 -0.78 -14.17
C LEU A 137 3.74 -1.79 -13.75
N LEU A 138 4.33 -1.61 -12.57
CA LEU A 138 5.32 -2.55 -12.03
C LEU A 138 4.72 -3.95 -11.85
N TYR A 139 3.53 -4.04 -11.25
CA TYR A 139 2.84 -5.31 -11.04
C TYR A 139 2.56 -6.03 -12.36
N GLU A 140 2.06 -5.32 -13.37
CA GLU A 140 1.73 -5.93 -14.65
C GLU A 140 2.98 -6.29 -15.46
N ALA A 141 4.01 -5.44 -15.44
CA ALA A 141 5.27 -5.71 -16.11
C ALA A 141 5.95 -6.97 -15.56
N THR A 142 6.06 -7.08 -14.23
CA THR A 142 6.65 -8.26 -13.59
C THR A 142 5.77 -9.50 -13.78
N TRP A 143 4.44 -9.35 -13.75
CA TRP A 143 3.54 -10.45 -14.11
C TRP A 143 3.85 -11.00 -15.51
N ARG A 144 3.93 -10.15 -16.53
CA ARG A 144 4.23 -10.55 -17.92
C ARG A 144 5.63 -11.12 -18.06
N LYS A 145 6.62 -10.49 -17.41
CA LYS A 145 8.02 -10.94 -17.45
C LYS A 145 8.19 -12.37 -16.95
N TYR A 146 7.52 -12.74 -15.87
CA TYR A 146 7.70 -14.03 -15.22
C TYR A 146 6.65 -15.10 -15.59
N ASN A 147 5.48 -14.70 -16.09
CA ASN A 147 4.40 -15.61 -16.48
C ASN A 147 4.19 -15.67 -18.00
N GLY A 148 4.86 -14.81 -18.75
CA GLY A 148 4.66 -14.67 -20.19
C GLY A 148 3.40 -13.85 -20.53
N THR A 149 3.16 -13.70 -21.84
CA THR A 149 2.04 -12.95 -22.40
C THR A 149 1.00 -13.87 -23.04
N SER A 150 0.92 -15.11 -22.61
CA SER A 150 -0.15 -16.04 -23.01
C SER A 150 -1.52 -15.53 -22.51
N THR A 151 -2.55 -16.01 -23.14
CA THR A 151 -3.93 -15.66 -22.76
C THR A 151 -4.29 -16.20 -21.37
N ASP A 152 -5.14 -15.46 -20.63
CA ASP A 152 -5.62 -15.86 -19.31
C ASP A 152 -6.48 -17.13 -19.35
N PHE A 153 -7.19 -17.33 -20.45
CA PHE A 153 -8.15 -18.41 -20.67
C PHE A 153 -8.34 -18.65 -22.17
N GLU A 154 -8.85 -19.81 -22.52
CA GLU A 154 -9.05 -20.20 -23.91
C GLU A 154 -9.90 -19.18 -24.68
N GLY A 155 -9.38 -18.73 -25.82
CA GLY A 155 -10.02 -17.78 -26.73
C GLY A 155 -9.88 -16.32 -26.32
N SER A 156 -9.15 -15.96 -25.26
CA SER A 156 -8.81 -14.57 -24.98
C SER A 156 -7.64 -14.10 -25.83
N ALA A 157 -7.65 -12.83 -26.26
CA ALA A 157 -6.55 -12.24 -27.02
C ALA A 157 -5.44 -11.79 -26.09
N GLY A 158 -4.19 -12.13 -26.43
CA GLY A 158 -3.01 -11.56 -25.80
C GLY A 158 -2.76 -10.13 -26.28
N PRO A 159 -1.81 -9.38 -25.67
CA PRO A 159 -1.44 -8.07 -26.12
C PRO A 159 -0.69 -8.14 -27.45
N ALA A 160 -0.73 -7.05 -28.24
CA ALA A 160 0.01 -6.95 -29.50
C ALA A 160 1.54 -7.02 -29.32
N SER A 161 2.03 -6.58 -28.15
CA SER A 161 3.42 -6.68 -27.69
C SER A 161 3.43 -6.90 -26.17
N ASP A 162 4.56 -7.37 -25.63
CA ASP A 162 4.67 -7.61 -24.19
C ASP A 162 4.58 -6.32 -23.34
N GLN A 163 5.04 -5.19 -23.86
CA GLN A 163 5.04 -3.87 -23.20
C GLN A 163 5.83 -3.83 -21.88
N VAL A 164 6.53 -4.90 -21.50
CA VAL A 164 7.21 -5.03 -20.19
C VAL A 164 8.16 -3.86 -19.97
N ASN A 165 9.04 -3.61 -20.92
CA ASN A 165 10.04 -2.55 -20.80
C ASN A 165 9.42 -1.15 -20.74
N ALA A 166 8.35 -0.90 -21.50
CA ALA A 166 7.64 0.39 -21.48
C ALA A 166 6.96 0.62 -20.12
N PHE A 167 6.32 -0.40 -19.56
CA PHE A 167 5.67 -0.30 -18.26
C PHE A 167 6.67 -0.10 -17.13
N LEU A 168 7.81 -0.78 -17.15
CA LEU A 168 8.87 -0.59 -16.17
C LEU A 168 9.44 0.82 -16.24
N GLU A 169 9.71 1.33 -17.44
CA GLU A 169 10.21 2.68 -17.66
C GLU A 169 9.25 3.75 -17.15
N GLU A 170 7.97 3.65 -17.48
CA GLU A 170 6.95 4.56 -16.99
C GLU A 170 6.78 4.47 -15.45
N SER A 171 6.88 3.26 -14.87
CA SER A 171 6.86 3.07 -13.42
C SER A 171 8.03 3.78 -12.74
N VAL A 172 9.24 3.73 -13.31
CA VAL A 172 10.42 4.47 -12.84
C VAL A 172 10.14 5.97 -12.85
N GLN A 173 9.69 6.52 -13.98
CA GLN A 173 9.44 7.95 -14.15
C GLN A 173 8.37 8.51 -13.22
N LEU A 174 7.26 7.80 -13.07
CA LEU A 174 6.18 8.17 -12.15
C LEU A 174 6.63 8.11 -10.69
N SER A 175 7.40 7.09 -10.33
CA SER A 175 7.97 6.97 -8.99
C SER A 175 8.95 8.10 -8.70
N GLU A 176 9.85 8.45 -9.62
CA GLU A 176 10.77 9.58 -9.49
C GLU A 176 10.02 10.92 -9.31
N THR A 177 8.96 11.12 -10.07
CA THR A 177 8.10 12.31 -9.95
C THR A 177 7.54 12.45 -8.55
N VAL A 178 6.99 11.38 -7.99
CA VAL A 178 6.40 11.40 -6.64
C VAL A 178 7.47 11.49 -5.55
N MET A 179 8.59 10.80 -5.70
CA MET A 179 9.72 10.85 -4.76
C MET A 179 10.36 12.24 -4.67
N GLY A 180 10.34 13.00 -5.77
CA GLY A 180 10.87 14.35 -5.86
C GLY A 180 9.90 15.45 -5.40
N ASP A 181 8.63 15.13 -5.12
CA ASP A 181 7.63 16.12 -4.74
C ASP A 181 7.77 16.51 -3.26
N ALA A 182 7.88 17.81 -3.00
CA ALA A 182 8.03 18.38 -1.65
C ALA A 182 6.79 18.20 -0.74
N ALA A 183 5.64 17.82 -1.30
CA ALA A 183 4.45 17.50 -0.52
C ALA A 183 4.65 16.24 0.34
N TYR A 184 5.59 15.37 -0.03
CA TYR A 184 5.81 14.10 0.64
C TYR A 184 7.20 13.99 1.26
N SER A 185 7.27 13.36 2.40
CA SER A 185 8.53 13.02 3.08
C SER A 185 8.32 11.82 4.00
N LEU A 186 9.38 11.03 4.22
CA LEU A 186 9.33 9.97 5.23
C LEU A 186 9.12 10.58 6.62
N TRP A 187 8.15 10.08 7.35
CA TRP A 187 7.92 10.48 8.72
C TRP A 187 9.00 9.86 9.62
N ASN A 188 9.88 10.70 10.13
CA ASN A 188 11.04 10.27 10.91
C ASN A 188 11.40 11.28 12.00
N TYR A 189 11.23 10.87 13.25
CA TYR A 189 11.54 11.60 14.48
C TYR A 189 12.53 10.84 15.35
N ASN A 190 13.36 9.95 14.77
CA ASN A 190 14.36 9.20 15.52
C ASN A 190 15.45 10.08 16.16
N ASN A 191 15.60 11.31 15.71
CA ASN A 191 16.46 12.32 16.34
C ASN A 191 15.92 12.87 17.66
N VAL A 192 14.64 12.63 17.98
CA VAL A 192 14.03 12.97 19.27
C VAL A 192 14.32 11.83 20.25
N ALA A 193 15.10 12.09 21.30
CA ALA A 193 15.55 11.06 22.24
C ALA A 193 14.38 10.26 22.87
N ALA A 194 13.28 10.93 23.19
CA ALA A 194 12.08 10.29 23.73
C ALA A 194 11.44 9.26 22.80
N MET A 195 11.65 9.38 21.49
CA MET A 195 11.16 8.43 20.49
C MET A 195 11.88 7.08 20.51
N ARG A 196 13.10 6.99 21.08
CA ARG A 196 13.89 5.77 21.19
C ARG A 196 13.98 4.98 19.88
N ASN A 197 14.15 5.68 18.75
CA ASN A 197 14.19 5.13 17.39
C ASN A 197 12.89 4.42 16.93
N MET A 198 11.75 4.70 17.57
CA MET A 198 10.47 4.05 17.27
C MET A 198 9.57 4.85 16.32
N SER A 199 10.13 5.70 15.45
CA SER A 199 9.33 6.41 14.43
C SER A 199 8.48 5.46 13.60
N ASN A 200 9.01 4.28 13.27
CA ASN A 200 8.25 3.28 12.49
C ASN A 200 7.00 2.77 13.21
N ARG A 201 7.00 2.68 14.55
CA ARG A 201 5.81 2.33 15.34
C ARG A 201 4.80 3.46 15.32
N TYR A 202 5.23 4.64 15.72
CA TYR A 202 4.35 5.77 15.91
C TYR A 202 3.74 6.33 14.62
N LEU A 203 4.38 6.15 13.47
CA LEU A 203 3.82 6.47 12.18
C LEU A 203 2.38 5.91 11.97
N PHE A 204 2.09 4.75 12.53
CA PHE A 204 0.80 4.07 12.38
C PHE A 204 -0.18 4.37 13.50
N ASN A 205 0.23 5.16 14.49
CA ASN A 205 -0.54 5.43 15.71
C ASN A 205 -0.86 6.91 15.86
N ILE A 206 -0.59 7.75 14.85
CA ILE A 206 -0.79 9.20 14.95
C ILE A 206 -2.29 9.50 14.94
N GLU A 207 -2.82 9.83 16.11
CA GLU A 207 -4.18 10.35 16.26
C GLU A 207 -4.17 11.82 16.64
N GLU A 208 -3.33 12.20 17.57
CA GLU A 208 -3.12 13.55 18.10
C GLU A 208 -1.67 13.71 18.56
N GLU A 209 -1.28 14.87 19.03
CA GLU A 209 0.08 15.15 19.50
C GLU A 209 0.50 14.25 20.68
N ALA A 210 -0.44 13.95 21.58
CA ALA A 210 -0.19 13.07 22.73
C ALA A 210 0.01 11.58 22.35
N SER A 211 -0.28 11.18 21.11
CA SER A 211 -0.18 9.79 20.66
C SER A 211 1.26 9.31 20.42
N ASN A 212 2.24 10.20 20.55
CA ASN A 212 3.66 9.85 20.40
C ASN A 212 4.57 10.80 21.20
N PRO A 213 5.76 10.34 21.61
CA PRO A 213 6.67 11.13 22.42
C PRO A 213 7.29 12.35 21.73
N ALA A 214 7.16 12.47 20.41
CA ALA A 214 7.63 13.65 19.67
C ALA A 214 6.61 14.80 19.66
N GLY A 215 5.39 14.60 20.17
CA GLY A 215 4.32 15.57 20.10
C GLY A 215 3.86 15.87 18.66
N ALA A 216 4.02 14.93 17.76
CA ALA A 216 3.76 15.10 16.33
C ALA A 216 2.31 14.73 15.99
N GLY A 217 1.47 15.71 15.67
CA GLY A 217 0.08 15.50 15.26
C GLY A 217 -0.07 15.03 13.80
N ARG A 218 -1.29 14.73 13.38
CA ARG A 218 -1.65 14.19 12.04
C ARG A 218 -1.10 15.00 10.87
N ALA A 219 -1.07 16.32 11.00
CA ALA A 219 -0.59 17.24 9.96
C ALA A 219 0.91 17.04 9.61
N THR A 220 1.67 16.44 10.53
CA THR A 220 3.10 16.14 10.29
C THR A 220 3.31 14.91 9.39
N ASN A 221 2.29 14.09 9.20
CA ASN A 221 2.39 12.88 8.38
C ASN A 221 2.28 13.21 6.90
N LYS A 222 3.43 13.41 6.29
CA LYS A 222 3.60 13.59 4.84
C LYS A 222 4.01 12.28 4.13
N GLU A 223 3.98 11.16 4.82
CA GLU A 223 4.35 9.87 4.21
C GLU A 223 3.16 9.13 3.61
N PHE A 224 1.95 9.32 4.15
CA PHE A 224 0.76 8.65 3.62
C PHE A 224 0.27 9.37 2.37
N ILE A 225 0.33 8.69 1.22
CA ILE A 225 -0.10 9.20 -0.09
C ILE A 225 -1.57 8.90 -0.30
N ILE A 226 -2.01 7.67 0.00
CA ILE A 226 -3.41 7.26 0.01
C ILE A 226 -3.69 6.65 1.37
N ALA A 227 -4.69 7.17 2.07
CA ALA A 227 -5.08 6.66 3.37
C ALA A 227 -6.60 6.60 3.54
N SER A 228 -7.06 5.59 4.29
CA SER A 228 -8.39 5.66 4.88
C SER A 228 -8.32 6.58 6.09
N VAL A 229 -9.04 7.68 6.03
CA VAL A 229 -9.05 8.70 7.08
C VAL A 229 -10.07 8.33 8.15
N TYR A 230 -9.64 8.42 9.40
CA TYR A 230 -10.47 8.19 10.57
C TYR A 230 -10.49 9.43 11.46
N SER A 231 -11.55 9.58 12.26
CA SER A 231 -11.73 10.69 13.18
C SER A 231 -12.54 10.22 14.39
N GLN A 232 -12.23 10.77 15.55
CA GLN A 232 -12.98 10.52 16.78
C GLN A 232 -14.46 10.91 16.67
N GLU A 233 -14.77 11.91 15.86
CA GLU A 233 -16.11 12.49 15.77
C GLU A 233 -16.98 11.79 14.74
N THR A 234 -16.41 11.50 13.55
CA THR A 234 -17.20 11.07 12.39
C THR A 234 -16.98 9.65 11.94
N ARG A 235 -15.78 9.09 12.17
CA ARG A 235 -15.41 7.75 11.70
C ARG A 235 -14.36 7.12 12.59
N LYS A 236 -14.81 6.46 13.63
CA LYS A 236 -13.93 5.67 14.52
C LYS A 236 -13.62 4.29 13.95
N GLY A 237 -12.58 3.64 14.48
CA GLY A 237 -12.35 2.21 14.29
C GLY A 237 -13.55 1.39 14.76
N GLN A 238 -13.82 0.29 14.06
CA GLN A 238 -14.92 -0.63 14.41
C GLN A 238 -14.40 -1.89 15.09
N VAL A 239 -13.10 -2.01 15.24
CA VAL A 239 -12.40 -3.15 15.84
C VAL A 239 -11.51 -2.63 16.94
N ASP A 240 -11.44 -3.33 18.06
CA ASP A 240 -10.43 -3.09 19.08
C ASP A 240 -9.08 -3.58 18.56
N LEU A 241 -8.34 -2.68 17.92
CA LEU A 241 -7.05 -3.00 17.31
C LEU A 241 -6.04 -3.47 18.36
N ASN A 242 -6.04 -2.87 19.55
CA ASN A 242 -5.13 -3.27 20.61
C ASN A 242 -5.39 -4.72 21.03
N GLN A 243 -6.64 -5.09 21.25
CA GLN A 243 -6.99 -6.45 21.61
C GLN A 243 -6.64 -7.44 20.49
N VAL A 244 -7.06 -7.19 19.26
CA VAL A 244 -6.79 -8.07 18.10
C VAL A 244 -5.28 -8.26 17.89
N ILE A 245 -4.51 -7.17 17.98
CA ILE A 245 -3.06 -7.22 17.79
C ILE A 245 -2.39 -8.04 18.89
N TYR A 246 -2.77 -7.83 20.15
CA TYR A 246 -2.17 -8.53 21.29
C TYR A 246 -2.61 -9.99 21.41
N THR A 247 -3.84 -10.33 21.04
CA THR A 247 -4.38 -11.69 21.22
C THR A 247 -4.20 -12.57 19.98
N ASP A 248 -4.38 -12.04 18.77
CA ASP A 248 -4.57 -12.85 17.56
C ASP A 248 -3.36 -12.84 16.63
N MET A 249 -2.50 -11.81 16.70
CA MET A 249 -1.33 -11.72 15.83
C MET A 249 -0.09 -12.29 16.50
N ARG A 250 0.50 -13.31 15.85
CA ARG A 250 1.71 -14.00 16.31
C ARG A 250 2.75 -14.01 15.18
N PRO A 251 3.84 -13.25 15.29
CA PRO A 251 4.91 -13.29 14.32
C PRO A 251 5.68 -14.61 14.41
N SER A 252 6.02 -15.15 13.25
CA SER A 252 6.86 -16.36 13.20
C SER A 252 8.32 -16.02 13.49
N ARG A 253 9.07 -17.00 13.98
CA ARG A 253 10.53 -16.91 14.09
C ARG A 253 11.19 -16.44 12.81
N LYS A 254 10.78 -17.00 11.68
CA LYS A 254 11.29 -16.62 10.36
C LYS A 254 11.14 -15.11 10.09
N LEU A 255 10.01 -14.51 10.48
CA LEU A 255 9.82 -13.06 10.33
C LEU A 255 10.83 -12.26 11.17
N ILE A 256 11.08 -12.71 12.42
CA ILE A 256 12.05 -12.04 13.30
C ILE A 256 13.46 -12.09 12.70
N ASP A 257 13.84 -13.24 12.15
CA ASP A 257 15.18 -13.44 11.56
C ASP A 257 15.37 -12.65 10.24
N MET A 258 14.28 -12.29 9.55
CA MET A 258 14.34 -11.47 8.33
C MET A 258 14.71 -9.99 8.59
N PHE A 259 14.53 -9.47 9.80
CA PHE A 259 15.04 -8.14 10.11
C PHE A 259 16.57 -8.16 10.12
N LEU A 260 17.19 -7.17 9.47
CA LEU A 260 18.66 -7.11 9.35
C LEU A 260 19.31 -6.63 10.65
N CYS A 261 20.61 -6.84 10.77
CA CYS A 261 21.44 -6.19 11.77
C CYS A 261 21.82 -4.77 11.34
N THR A 262 22.35 -3.97 12.25
CA THR A 262 22.70 -2.56 12.01
C THR A 262 23.76 -2.36 10.93
N ASP A 263 24.61 -3.36 10.68
CA ASP A 263 25.55 -3.41 9.56
C ASP A 263 24.90 -3.70 8.20
N GLY A 264 23.61 -3.95 8.19
CA GLY A 264 22.83 -4.21 6.98
C GLY A 264 22.86 -5.66 6.51
N LEU A 265 23.42 -6.57 7.29
CA LEU A 265 23.52 -8.00 7.00
C LEU A 265 22.42 -8.82 7.70
N PRO A 266 22.05 -10.00 7.14
CA PRO A 266 21.19 -10.96 7.82
C PRO A 266 21.82 -11.49 9.12
N VAL A 267 21.01 -11.98 10.05
CA VAL A 267 21.47 -12.55 11.34
C VAL A 267 22.48 -13.68 11.19
N SER A 268 22.43 -14.44 10.11
CA SER A 268 23.34 -15.53 9.82
C SER A 268 24.72 -15.10 9.32
N MET A 269 24.87 -13.82 8.95
CA MET A 269 26.10 -13.27 8.35
C MET A 269 26.70 -12.10 9.14
N SER A 270 25.99 -11.59 10.13
CA SER A 270 26.38 -10.39 10.88
C SER A 270 27.09 -10.71 12.18
N ASP A 271 28.29 -10.17 12.37
CA ASP A 271 29.02 -10.22 13.66
C ASP A 271 28.38 -9.32 14.73
N LYS A 272 27.41 -8.48 14.37
CA LYS A 272 26.65 -7.64 15.30
C LYS A 272 25.54 -8.39 16.02
N PHE A 273 25.11 -9.56 15.49
CA PHE A 273 24.04 -10.34 16.07
C PHE A 273 24.45 -10.94 17.42
N GLN A 274 23.65 -10.67 18.45
CA GLN A 274 23.99 -11.10 19.82
C GLN A 274 23.48 -12.50 20.19
N GLY A 275 22.88 -13.22 19.23
CA GLY A 275 22.38 -14.58 19.43
C GLY A 275 21.06 -14.64 20.19
N TYR A 276 20.79 -15.81 20.79
CA TYR A 276 19.49 -16.15 21.40
C TYR A 276 19.64 -16.64 22.84
N LYS A 277 20.78 -16.38 23.46
CA LYS A 277 21.11 -16.95 24.79
C LYS A 277 20.22 -16.37 25.89
N ASN A 278 20.01 -15.05 25.86
CA ASN A 278 19.16 -14.38 26.83
C ASN A 278 17.97 -13.71 26.13
N PRO A 279 16.83 -13.54 26.82
CA PRO A 279 15.72 -12.74 26.32
C PRO A 279 16.19 -11.32 25.98
N GLY A 280 15.95 -10.88 24.78
CA GLY A 280 16.34 -9.55 24.31
C GLY A 280 17.66 -9.46 23.56
N ASP A 281 18.58 -10.44 23.66
CA ASP A 281 19.84 -10.44 22.88
C ASP A 281 19.57 -10.33 21.39
N GLU A 282 18.61 -11.06 20.89
CA GLU A 282 18.20 -11.08 19.49
C GLU A 282 17.62 -9.75 18.97
N PHE A 283 17.27 -8.82 19.86
CA PHE A 283 16.75 -7.49 19.51
C PHE A 283 17.85 -6.42 19.48
N GLN A 284 19.07 -6.75 19.94
CA GLN A 284 20.17 -5.81 19.98
C GLN A 284 20.87 -5.70 18.63
N ASN A 285 21.33 -4.50 18.29
CA ASN A 285 22.02 -4.20 17.03
C ASN A 285 21.21 -4.59 15.80
N ARG A 286 19.90 -4.43 15.86
CA ARG A 286 18.96 -4.81 14.80
C ARG A 286 18.26 -3.59 14.21
N ASP A 287 17.64 -3.79 13.08
CA ASP A 287 16.70 -2.89 12.43
C ASP A 287 15.68 -2.34 13.43
N PHE A 288 15.53 -1.01 13.51
CA PHE A 288 14.59 -0.35 14.43
C PHE A 288 13.15 -0.76 14.23
N ARG A 289 12.80 -1.29 13.05
CA ARG A 289 11.45 -1.82 12.80
C ARG A 289 11.18 -3.08 13.60
N LEU A 290 12.20 -3.87 13.95
CA LEU A 290 12.02 -5.04 14.80
C LEU A 290 11.42 -4.62 16.16
N THR A 291 12.06 -3.71 16.87
CA THR A 291 11.56 -3.22 18.17
C THR A 291 10.31 -2.33 18.04
N SER A 292 10.12 -1.69 16.88
CA SER A 292 8.95 -0.85 16.60
C SER A 292 7.67 -1.67 16.39
N TYR A 293 7.79 -2.85 15.81
CA TYR A 293 6.64 -3.67 15.41
C TYR A 293 6.45 -4.91 16.25
N ILE A 294 7.51 -5.38 16.90
CA ILE A 294 7.55 -6.64 17.63
C ILE A 294 8.05 -6.37 19.04
N GLY A 295 7.27 -6.75 20.04
CA GLY A 295 7.71 -6.74 21.44
C GLY A 295 8.55 -7.97 21.74
N SER A 296 9.58 -7.82 22.59
CA SER A 296 10.35 -8.93 23.13
C SER A 296 9.58 -9.65 24.25
N TYR A 297 10.07 -10.83 24.64
CA TYR A 297 9.57 -11.56 25.81
C TYR A 297 9.38 -10.73 27.07
N ALA A 298 10.30 -9.80 27.32
CA ALA A 298 10.29 -8.95 28.50
C ALA A 298 9.22 -7.84 28.45
N THR A 299 8.68 -7.52 27.30
CA THR A 299 7.76 -6.39 27.08
C THR A 299 6.38 -6.79 26.56
N SER A 300 6.21 -8.06 26.17
CA SER A 300 4.93 -8.55 25.63
C SER A 300 4.06 -9.12 26.73
N LEU A 301 2.83 -8.64 26.81
CA LEU A 301 1.79 -9.16 27.72
C LEU A 301 1.20 -10.51 27.28
N THR A 302 1.56 -11.01 26.09
CA THR A 302 0.93 -12.19 25.48
C THR A 302 1.96 -13.14 24.88
N VAL A 303 2.72 -13.78 25.75
CA VAL A 303 3.85 -14.64 25.39
C VAL A 303 3.47 -16.12 25.28
N GLU A 304 2.22 -16.47 25.53
CA GLU A 304 1.82 -17.85 25.81
C GLU A 304 2.14 -18.88 24.73
N ASN A 305 2.29 -18.46 23.45
CA ASN A 305 2.43 -19.45 22.37
C ASN A 305 3.66 -19.32 21.46
N CYS A 306 4.32 -18.15 21.34
CA CYS A 306 5.48 -18.00 20.45
C CYS A 306 6.56 -17.02 20.92
N GLY A 307 6.39 -16.40 22.07
CA GLY A 307 7.39 -15.49 22.65
C GLY A 307 7.43 -14.09 22.06
N TYR A 308 6.65 -13.77 21.05
CA TYR A 308 6.63 -12.48 20.36
C TYR A 308 5.23 -11.90 20.33
N GLY A 309 5.12 -10.61 20.65
CA GLY A 309 3.89 -9.83 20.49
C GLY A 309 4.05 -8.80 19.37
N VAL A 310 2.97 -8.48 18.68
CA VAL A 310 2.95 -7.39 17.69
C VAL A 310 2.59 -6.08 18.41
N SER A 311 3.30 -4.99 18.09
CA SER A 311 3.02 -3.65 18.59
C SER A 311 2.69 -2.64 17.47
N LYS A 312 2.81 -3.04 16.21
CA LYS A 312 2.40 -2.21 15.08
C LYS A 312 0.89 -1.96 15.15
N PHE A 313 0.46 -0.72 15.01
CA PHE A 313 -0.90 -0.22 15.20
C PHE A 313 -1.42 -0.25 16.66
N ALA A 314 -0.65 -0.73 17.63
CA ALA A 314 -1.04 -0.70 19.03
C ALA A 314 -0.84 0.70 19.62
N ILE A 315 -1.92 1.33 20.07
CA ILE A 315 -1.93 2.66 20.68
C ILE A 315 -1.86 2.49 22.18
N THR A 316 -0.75 2.91 22.79
CA THR A 316 -0.50 2.75 24.23
C THR A 316 -0.23 4.06 24.96
N ASP A 317 0.08 5.12 24.24
CA ASP A 317 0.48 6.41 24.83
C ASP A 317 -0.71 7.29 25.18
N ILE A 318 -1.88 6.99 24.62
CA ILE A 318 -3.15 7.61 24.97
C ILE A 318 -4.17 6.53 25.34
N GLN A 319 -5.01 6.83 26.33
CA GLN A 319 -6.09 5.91 26.68
C GLN A 319 -7.24 6.06 25.68
N ARG A 320 -7.69 4.92 25.15
CA ARG A 320 -8.84 4.80 24.26
C ARG A 320 -9.80 3.74 24.80
N GLN A 321 -11.08 3.96 24.60
CA GLN A 321 -12.07 2.91 24.79
C GLN A 321 -11.99 1.93 23.61
N SER A 322 -12.48 0.70 23.83
CA SER A 322 -12.56 -0.29 22.76
C SER A 322 -13.31 0.27 21.54
N LYS A 323 -12.75 0.08 20.36
CA LYS A 323 -13.28 0.55 19.05
C LYS A 323 -13.32 2.08 18.89
N ASP A 324 -12.48 2.77 19.61
CA ASP A 324 -12.41 4.24 19.60
C ASP A 324 -11.16 4.78 18.90
N GLU A 325 -10.34 3.89 18.35
CA GLU A 325 -9.13 4.26 17.61
C GLU A 325 -9.49 5.04 16.35
N SER A 326 -8.68 6.05 16.05
CA SER A 326 -8.88 6.92 14.89
C SER A 326 -7.62 7.18 14.07
N ALA A 327 -6.56 6.42 14.30
CA ALA A 327 -5.36 6.51 13.47
C ALA A 327 -5.67 6.17 12.00
N ASN A 328 -5.12 6.96 11.07
CA ASN A 328 -5.33 6.74 9.66
C ASN A 328 -4.66 5.45 9.19
N TYR A 329 -5.34 4.71 8.31
CA TYR A 329 -4.79 3.49 7.72
C TYR A 329 -4.18 3.77 6.35
N PRO A 330 -2.87 3.55 6.15
CA PRO A 330 -2.21 3.79 4.87
C PRO A 330 -2.54 2.70 3.85
N VAL A 331 -3.06 3.11 2.70
CA VAL A 331 -3.29 2.26 1.52
C VAL A 331 -2.07 2.27 0.60
N LEU A 332 -1.45 3.43 0.45
CA LEU A 332 -0.20 3.65 -0.25
C LEU A 332 0.60 4.74 0.47
N ARG A 333 1.89 4.52 0.66
CA ARG A 333 2.77 5.48 1.32
C ARG A 333 4.10 5.60 0.59
N LEU A 334 4.79 6.72 0.82
CA LEU A 334 6.04 7.08 0.13
C LEU A 334 7.12 5.98 0.22
N ALA A 335 7.19 5.28 1.35
CA ALA A 335 8.13 4.16 1.48
C ALA A 335 7.93 3.07 0.42
N GLU A 336 6.68 2.82 0.00
CA GLU A 336 6.40 1.89 -1.10
C GLU A 336 6.86 2.46 -2.44
N VAL A 337 6.68 3.76 -2.68
CA VAL A 337 7.13 4.39 -3.93
C VAL A 337 8.65 4.27 -4.09
N TYR A 338 9.43 4.44 -3.01
CA TYR A 338 10.86 4.18 -3.03
C TYR A 338 11.21 2.74 -3.40
N LEU A 339 10.44 1.77 -2.89
CA LEU A 339 10.66 0.35 -3.20
C LEU A 339 10.25 0.02 -4.64
N ASN A 340 9.09 0.53 -5.09
CA ASN A 340 8.62 0.35 -6.46
C ASN A 340 9.61 0.92 -7.48
N TYR A 341 10.19 2.10 -7.18
CA TYR A 341 11.26 2.67 -7.99
C TYR A 341 12.45 1.72 -8.12
N ALA A 342 12.98 1.27 -6.99
CA ALA A 342 14.17 0.43 -6.99
C ALA A 342 13.93 -0.92 -7.68
N GLU A 343 12.77 -1.53 -7.46
CA GLU A 343 12.35 -2.77 -8.11
C GLU A 343 12.20 -2.55 -9.62
N ALA A 344 11.51 -1.48 -10.05
CA ALA A 344 11.32 -1.18 -11.46
C ALA A 344 12.65 -0.93 -12.20
N VAL A 345 13.59 -0.23 -11.56
CA VAL A 345 14.94 -0.02 -12.10
C VAL A 345 15.66 -1.37 -12.27
N MET A 346 15.68 -2.19 -11.23
CA MET A 346 16.34 -3.49 -11.26
C MET A 346 15.71 -4.43 -12.29
N GLU A 347 14.38 -4.47 -12.35
CA GLU A 347 13.64 -5.30 -13.33
C GLU A 347 13.85 -4.83 -14.77
N ARG A 348 13.99 -3.52 -14.98
CA ARG A 348 14.16 -2.90 -16.30
C ARG A 348 15.57 -3.05 -16.86
N TYR A 349 16.59 -2.81 -16.01
CA TYR A 349 17.98 -2.70 -16.45
C TYR A 349 18.84 -3.89 -16.04
N GLY A 350 18.38 -4.74 -15.10
CA GLY A 350 19.15 -5.84 -14.52
C GLY A 350 20.19 -5.38 -13.51
N GLU A 351 20.30 -4.08 -13.28
CA GLU A 351 21.21 -3.47 -12.32
C GLU A 351 20.62 -2.20 -11.69
N ILE A 352 21.13 -1.80 -10.55
CA ILE A 352 20.80 -0.54 -9.88
C ILE A 352 22.09 0.08 -9.35
N SER A 353 22.33 1.37 -9.63
CA SER A 353 23.51 2.07 -9.15
C SER A 353 23.41 2.44 -7.67
N ASP A 354 24.55 2.69 -7.01
CA ASP A 354 24.58 3.17 -5.62
C ASP A 354 23.87 4.52 -5.47
N ASP A 355 23.90 5.39 -6.47
CA ASP A 355 23.14 6.65 -6.46
C ASP A 355 21.62 6.40 -6.49
N GLN A 356 21.17 5.44 -7.30
CA GLN A 356 19.77 5.03 -7.34
C GLN A 356 19.34 4.37 -6.03
N LEU A 357 20.20 3.57 -5.42
CA LEU A 357 19.97 3.01 -4.08
C LEU A 357 19.87 4.13 -3.02
N ASN A 358 20.74 5.15 -3.10
CA ASN A 358 20.76 6.27 -2.14
C ASN A 358 19.52 7.16 -2.23
N LYS A 359 18.97 7.36 -3.43
CA LYS A 359 17.74 8.14 -3.59
C LYS A 359 16.47 7.33 -3.28
N SER A 360 16.54 6.02 -3.06
CA SER A 360 15.40 5.12 -2.84
C SER A 360 15.53 4.27 -1.58
N ILE A 361 15.97 3.02 -1.69
CA ILE A 361 16.04 2.03 -0.59
C ILE A 361 16.80 2.59 0.62
N ASN A 362 17.90 3.30 0.42
CA ASN A 362 18.74 3.80 1.52
C ASN A 362 18.05 4.89 2.35
N LYS A 363 17.03 5.59 1.83
CA LYS A 363 16.17 6.47 2.63
C LYS A 363 15.40 5.68 3.71
N ILE A 364 14.90 4.52 3.33
CA ILE A 364 14.16 3.63 4.25
C ILE A 364 15.12 2.97 5.23
N ARG A 365 16.29 2.52 4.75
CA ARG A 365 17.33 1.89 5.57
C ARG A 365 17.87 2.85 6.63
N ALA A 366 18.11 4.11 6.27
CA ALA A 366 18.53 5.15 7.23
C ALA A 366 17.52 5.33 8.38
N ARG A 367 16.20 5.40 8.07
CA ARG A 367 15.17 5.45 9.10
C ARG A 367 15.11 4.17 9.95
N ALA A 368 15.44 3.04 9.36
CA ALA A 368 15.48 1.75 10.05
C ALA A 368 16.78 1.55 10.88
N GLY A 369 17.72 2.49 10.84
CA GLY A 369 18.98 2.42 11.61
C GLY A 369 19.94 1.34 11.13
N ILE A 370 19.87 0.96 9.85
CA ILE A 370 20.75 -0.05 9.25
C ILE A 370 21.63 0.59 8.17
N ALA A 371 22.81 0.03 7.95
CA ALA A 371 23.77 0.52 6.97
C ALA A 371 23.16 0.59 5.57
N ASN A 372 23.63 1.52 4.76
CA ASN A 372 23.21 1.66 3.37
C ASN A 372 23.49 0.39 2.58
N LEU A 373 22.56 0.03 1.71
CA LEU A 373 22.79 -0.97 0.68
C LEU A 373 23.69 -0.35 -0.39
N THR A 374 24.74 -1.05 -0.76
CA THR A 374 25.63 -0.72 -1.87
C THR A 374 25.85 -1.95 -2.73
N ASN A 375 26.29 -1.77 -3.96
CA ASN A 375 26.66 -2.89 -4.82
C ASN A 375 27.84 -3.70 -4.25
N ALA A 376 28.68 -3.07 -3.42
CA ALA A 376 29.75 -3.76 -2.70
C ALA A 376 29.21 -4.65 -1.57
N LEU A 377 28.19 -4.21 -0.83
CA LEU A 377 27.58 -4.98 0.26
C LEU A 377 26.71 -6.13 -0.26
N ALA A 378 26.17 -6.00 -1.47
CA ALA A 378 25.30 -7.00 -2.08
C ALA A 378 26.05 -8.20 -2.70
N LYS A 379 27.38 -8.10 -2.86
CA LYS A 379 28.27 -9.16 -3.36
C LYS A 379 28.79 -10.06 -2.23
#